data_69f4cdd0c8b1fb53b8a997c1a1433434
#
_entry.id   69f4cdd0c8b1fb53b8a997c1a1433434
#
_cell.length_a   1.000
_cell.length_b   1.000
_cell.length_c   1.000
_cell.angle_alpha   90.00
_cell.angle_beta   90.00
_cell.angle_gamma   90.00
#
_symmetry.space_group_name_H-M   'P 1'
#
loop_
_entity.id
_entity.type
_entity.pdbx_description
1 polymer ?
#
loop_
_entity_poly.entity_id
_entity_poly.type
_entity_poly.pdbx_seq_one_letter_code
_entity_poly.pdbx_strand_id
1 'polypeptide(L)'
;MISIIGIGNSASRIAEKFKLQNNYEIYLLGSDYENSKNSFNLKAFENPEEYEKNIPNLKSFLKNANQDVQVFITGSSYSSNYALGILEQIKEKRIEVFYIKPDIDLLTGIPKLIENAVYGVLQEYARSSLLKSFTIFSNIELEKSLSNISIKNYFDMINQAIFSSVHYINFFKYAEPEIGQISKPLEINRICSIGALDIKNMSEKWFFELDSPRETCYYICINKDRLEKESGLHKKLVDMLKEKPRNAFRKVSYGIWET
;
A
#
# COMPACT_ATOMS: atom_id res chain seq x y z
N MET A 1 3.40 -9.18 14.52
CA MET A 1 2.66 -7.89 14.67
C MET A 1 3.33 -6.87 13.75
N ILE A 2 2.57 -6.04 13.06
CA ILE A 2 3.05 -5.02 12.12
C ILE A 2 2.70 -3.64 12.68
N SER A 3 3.61 -2.68 12.60
CA SER A 3 3.29 -1.28 12.93
C SER A 3 2.84 -0.54 11.67
N ILE A 4 1.69 0.12 11.76
CA ILE A 4 1.11 0.93 10.69
C ILE A 4 1.31 2.40 11.04
N ILE A 5 1.94 3.16 10.16
CA ILE A 5 2.18 4.59 10.36
C ILE A 5 1.48 5.35 9.23
N GLY A 6 0.63 6.30 9.56
CA GLY A 6 0.07 7.27 8.62
C GLY A 6 0.77 8.61 8.73
N ILE A 7 1.35 9.14 7.65
CA ILE A 7 2.02 10.44 7.64
C ILE A 7 1.13 11.48 6.93
N GLY A 8 0.64 12.42 7.68
CA GLY A 8 -0.35 13.40 7.27
C GLY A 8 -1.78 12.92 7.54
N ASN A 9 -2.73 13.85 7.57
CA ASN A 9 -4.12 13.57 7.96
C ASN A 9 -4.79 12.52 7.05
N SER A 10 -4.60 12.62 5.74
CA SER A 10 -5.20 11.69 4.77
C SER A 10 -4.65 10.26 4.93
N ALA A 11 -3.35 10.10 5.02
CA ALA A 11 -2.71 8.81 5.24
C ALA A 11 -3.05 8.20 6.60
N SER A 12 -3.16 9.04 7.64
CA SER A 12 -3.58 8.62 8.97
C SER A 12 -5.01 8.08 8.99
N ARG A 13 -5.93 8.63 8.18
CA ARG A 13 -7.30 8.07 8.04
C ARG A 13 -7.32 6.68 7.42
N ILE A 14 -6.36 6.35 6.54
CA ILE A 14 -6.18 4.97 6.04
C ILE A 14 -5.66 4.09 7.18
N ALA A 15 -4.62 4.54 7.89
CA ALA A 15 -4.03 3.82 9.02
C ALA A 15 -5.05 3.54 10.14
N GLU A 16 -5.98 4.45 10.39
CA GLU A 16 -7.06 4.27 11.39
C GLU A 16 -7.95 3.06 11.12
N LYS A 17 -8.18 2.69 9.86
CA LYS A 17 -9.01 1.53 9.52
C LYS A 17 -8.41 0.21 10.03
N PHE A 18 -7.10 0.15 10.25
CA PHE A 18 -6.42 -1.01 10.84
C PHE A 18 -6.67 -1.18 12.35
N LYS A 19 -7.18 -0.15 13.05
CA LYS A 19 -7.48 -0.22 14.50
C LYS A 19 -8.49 -1.31 14.87
N LEU A 20 -9.34 -1.71 13.93
CA LEU A 20 -10.33 -2.77 14.12
C LEU A 20 -9.73 -4.18 14.11
N GLN A 21 -8.45 -4.30 13.80
CA GLN A 21 -7.73 -5.56 13.65
C GLN A 21 -6.66 -5.71 14.73
N ASN A 22 -6.68 -6.80 15.46
CA ASN A 22 -5.82 -7.03 16.64
C ASN A 22 -4.32 -7.24 16.31
N ASN A 23 -3.96 -7.38 15.03
CA ASN A 23 -2.60 -7.74 14.61
C ASN A 23 -1.71 -6.53 14.28
N TYR A 24 -2.22 -5.31 14.51
CA TYR A 24 -1.52 -4.08 14.14
C TYR A 24 -1.35 -3.14 15.33
N GLU A 25 -0.21 -2.45 15.35
CA GLU A 25 0.03 -1.31 16.20
C GLU A 25 0.01 -0.05 15.34
N ILE A 26 -0.81 0.93 15.71
CA ILE A 26 -1.13 2.07 14.84
C ILE A 26 -0.48 3.34 15.37
N TYR A 27 0.15 4.10 14.49
CA TYR A 27 0.73 5.42 14.76
C TYR A 27 0.17 6.44 13.75
N LEU A 28 -0.45 7.49 14.26
CA LEU A 28 -1.09 8.53 13.47
C LEU A 28 -0.31 9.84 13.58
N LEU A 29 0.18 10.34 12.46
CA LEU A 29 0.97 11.57 12.42
C LEU A 29 0.23 12.59 11.54
N GLY A 30 -0.25 13.68 12.12
CA GLY A 30 -0.97 14.71 11.36
C GLY A 30 -1.36 15.90 12.19
N SER A 31 -1.73 17.01 11.53
CA SER A 31 -2.12 18.25 12.20
C SER A 31 -3.46 18.19 12.91
N ASP A 32 -4.34 17.24 12.52
CA ASP A 32 -5.65 17.06 13.11
C ASP A 32 -5.62 16.21 14.40
N TYR A 33 -4.45 15.70 14.78
CA TYR A 33 -4.30 14.81 15.94
C TYR A 33 -3.67 15.52 17.12
N GLU A 34 -4.14 15.20 18.31
CA GLU A 34 -3.48 15.56 19.56
C GLU A 34 -2.39 14.54 19.91
N ASN A 35 -1.38 14.99 20.66
CA ASN A 35 -0.31 14.12 21.12
C ASN A 35 -0.83 13.08 22.11
N SER A 36 -0.59 11.80 21.82
CA SER A 36 -0.93 10.68 22.67
C SER A 36 0.09 9.55 22.55
N LYS A 37 -0.18 8.38 23.14
CA LYS A 37 0.67 7.19 22.94
C LYS A 37 0.78 6.79 21.47
N ASN A 38 -0.29 6.97 20.68
CA ASN A 38 -0.43 6.43 19.33
C ASN A 38 -0.68 7.52 18.28
N SER A 39 -0.69 8.78 18.67
CA SER A 39 -0.84 9.91 17.75
C SER A 39 0.14 11.03 18.08
N PHE A 40 0.58 11.74 17.05
CA PHE A 40 1.52 12.84 17.17
C PHE A 40 1.06 14.02 16.29
N ASN A 41 0.98 15.21 16.88
CA ASN A 41 0.63 16.43 16.16
C ASN A 41 1.80 16.86 15.27
N LEU A 42 1.61 16.83 13.96
CA LEU A 42 2.55 17.40 12.99
C LEU A 42 2.16 18.85 12.73
N LYS A 43 3.09 19.77 12.97
CA LYS A 43 2.88 21.18 12.67
C LYS A 43 2.65 21.39 11.19
N ALA A 44 1.65 22.18 10.83
CA ALA A 44 1.40 22.60 9.46
C ALA A 44 2.20 23.88 9.16
N PHE A 45 2.77 23.98 7.96
CA PHE A 45 3.48 25.16 7.45
C PHE A 45 2.92 25.58 6.11
N GLU A 46 3.10 26.83 5.75
CA GLU A 46 2.67 27.37 4.46
C GLU A 46 3.67 27.05 3.34
N ASN A 47 4.95 26.95 3.66
CA ASN A 47 6.01 26.67 2.69
C ASN A 47 6.53 25.23 2.81
N PRO A 48 6.66 24.49 1.70
CA PRO A 48 7.20 23.12 1.71
C PRO A 48 8.58 22.98 2.35
N GLU A 49 9.46 23.95 2.14
CA GLU A 49 10.83 23.95 2.71
C GLU A 49 10.87 23.98 4.25
N GLU A 50 9.83 24.50 4.88
CA GLU A 50 9.76 24.55 6.34
C GLU A 50 9.55 23.17 6.96
N TYR A 51 8.93 22.25 6.22
CA TYR A 51 8.73 20.86 6.68
C TYR A 51 10.06 20.13 6.84
N GLU A 52 10.97 20.29 5.89
CA GLU A 52 12.32 19.68 5.95
C GLU A 52 13.17 20.25 7.08
N LYS A 53 13.06 21.56 7.33
CA LYS A 53 13.80 22.26 8.40
C LYS A 53 13.26 21.93 9.80
N ASN A 54 12.01 21.54 9.92
CA ASN A 54 11.30 21.32 11.18
C ASN A 54 10.83 19.87 11.35
N ILE A 55 11.64 18.91 10.92
CA ILE A 55 11.32 17.47 11.11
C ILE A 55 11.27 17.17 12.62
N PRO A 56 10.13 16.70 13.15
CA PRO A 56 10.04 16.38 14.57
C PRO A 56 10.91 15.18 14.93
N ASN A 57 11.45 15.17 16.13
CA ASN A 57 12.13 13.98 16.64
C ASN A 57 11.10 12.98 17.16
N LEU A 58 10.88 11.91 16.39
CA LEU A 58 9.92 10.86 16.67
C LEU A 58 10.56 9.58 17.24
N LYS A 59 11.87 9.57 17.51
CA LYS A 59 12.58 8.36 17.99
C LYS A 59 11.97 7.79 19.27
N SER A 60 11.61 8.64 20.23
CA SER A 60 10.95 8.18 21.47
C SER A 60 9.52 7.72 21.22
N PHE A 61 8.78 8.41 20.37
CA PHE A 61 7.41 8.09 20.02
C PHE A 61 7.31 6.74 19.27
N LEU A 62 8.21 6.48 18.31
CA LEU A 62 8.24 5.25 17.51
C LEU A 62 9.14 4.17 18.11
N LYS A 63 9.67 4.36 19.34
CA LYS A 63 10.58 3.39 20.00
C LYS A 63 10.00 1.98 20.07
N ASN A 64 8.72 1.88 20.35
CA ASN A 64 8.03 0.60 20.52
C ASN A 64 7.46 0.03 19.20
N ALA A 65 7.60 0.74 18.08
CA ALA A 65 7.16 0.23 16.80
C ALA A 65 7.88 -1.08 16.44
N ASN A 66 7.13 -2.02 15.89
CA ASN A 66 7.62 -3.35 15.53
C ASN A 66 8.75 -3.27 14.48
N GLN A 67 9.44 -4.40 14.24
CA GLN A 67 10.49 -4.47 13.22
C GLN A 67 9.92 -4.33 11.80
N ASP A 68 8.72 -4.87 11.56
CA ASP A 68 8.00 -4.68 10.30
C ASP A 68 7.11 -3.44 10.41
N VAL A 69 7.37 -2.46 9.56
CA VAL A 69 6.65 -1.18 9.55
C VAL A 69 6.07 -0.93 8.16
N GLN A 70 4.79 -0.61 8.13
CA GLN A 70 4.07 -0.20 6.93
C GLN A 70 3.69 1.27 7.05
N VAL A 71 4.18 2.10 6.13
CA VAL A 71 4.02 3.55 6.17
C VAL A 71 3.12 3.99 5.01
N PHE A 72 2.01 4.64 5.34
CA PHE A 72 1.12 5.26 4.37
C PHE A 72 1.48 6.72 4.15
N ILE A 73 1.59 7.13 2.89
CA ILE A 73 1.93 8.50 2.48
C ILE A 73 1.00 8.88 1.32
N THR A 74 0.32 10.03 1.43
CA THR A 74 -0.46 10.59 0.33
C THR A 74 0.35 11.64 -0.41
N GLY A 75 0.46 11.49 -1.72
CA GLY A 75 1.18 12.41 -2.59
C GLY A 75 0.57 13.81 -2.62
N SER A 76 1.32 14.76 -3.13
CA SER A 76 0.98 16.19 -3.27
C SER A 76 0.59 16.93 -1.98
N SER A 77 0.48 16.25 -0.84
CA SER A 77 0.16 16.90 0.42
C SER A 77 1.40 17.59 1.03
N TYR A 78 1.20 18.75 1.66
CA TYR A 78 2.31 19.45 2.34
C TYR A 78 2.98 18.56 3.39
N SER A 79 2.20 17.78 4.14
CA SER A 79 2.73 16.87 5.16
C SER A 79 3.57 15.72 4.61
N SER A 80 3.47 15.40 3.30
CA SER A 80 4.33 14.39 2.68
C SER A 80 5.82 14.80 2.68
N ASN A 81 6.13 16.08 2.77
CA ASN A 81 7.50 16.56 2.92
C ASN A 81 8.17 16.12 4.24
N TYR A 82 7.40 15.77 5.27
CA TYR A 82 7.94 15.13 6.48
C TYR A 82 8.38 13.68 6.26
N ALA A 83 7.84 13.01 5.24
CA ALA A 83 7.99 11.58 5.08
C ALA A 83 9.45 11.15 5.02
N LEU A 84 10.28 11.86 4.26
CA LEU A 84 11.69 11.53 4.08
C LEU A 84 12.47 11.55 5.40
N GLY A 85 12.31 12.61 6.18
CA GLY A 85 12.98 12.72 7.46
C GLY A 85 12.41 11.81 8.55
N ILE A 86 11.12 11.40 8.44
CA ILE A 86 10.54 10.40 9.34
C ILE A 86 11.05 9.01 9.01
N LEU A 87 11.10 8.64 7.71
CA LEU A 87 11.64 7.36 7.26
C LEU A 87 13.11 7.18 7.68
N GLU A 88 13.92 8.24 7.62
CA GLU A 88 15.31 8.22 8.07
C GLU A 88 15.44 7.89 9.58
N GLN A 89 14.48 8.33 10.40
CA GLN A 89 14.48 8.03 11.84
C GLN A 89 14.17 6.56 12.18
N ILE A 90 13.57 5.82 11.25
CA ILE A 90 13.19 4.40 11.41
C ILE A 90 13.92 3.48 10.41
N LYS A 91 14.97 3.95 9.77
CA LYS A 91 15.70 3.21 8.72
C LYS A 91 16.24 1.83 9.12
N GLU A 92 16.41 1.58 10.41
CA GLU A 92 16.85 0.28 10.95
C GLU A 92 15.72 -0.78 10.95
N LYS A 93 14.49 -0.37 10.60
CA LYS A 93 13.33 -1.26 10.51
C LYS A 93 13.12 -1.74 9.08
N ARG A 94 12.32 -2.79 8.91
CA ARG A 94 11.89 -3.26 7.60
C ARG A 94 10.69 -2.44 7.13
N ILE A 95 10.96 -1.41 6.31
CA ILE A 95 9.97 -0.41 5.92
C ILE A 95 9.32 -0.82 4.59
N GLU A 96 8.01 -0.97 4.58
CA GLU A 96 7.16 -1.04 3.39
C GLU A 96 6.38 0.27 3.27
N VAL A 97 6.54 1.00 2.16
CA VAL A 97 5.80 2.25 1.92
C VAL A 97 4.63 1.98 0.99
N PHE A 98 3.44 2.45 1.37
CA PHE A 98 2.24 2.51 0.56
C PHE A 98 1.96 3.96 0.18
N TYR A 99 2.15 4.27 -1.09
CA TYR A 99 2.05 5.62 -1.61
C TYR A 99 0.77 5.80 -2.40
N ILE A 100 -0.03 6.77 -2.01
CA ILE A 100 -1.28 7.11 -2.68
C ILE A 100 -1.00 8.27 -3.63
N LYS A 101 -0.88 7.93 -4.92
CA LYS A 101 -0.56 8.87 -5.98
C LYS A 101 -1.82 9.63 -6.38
N PRO A 102 -1.79 10.98 -6.35
CA PRO A 102 -2.91 11.80 -6.78
C PRO A 102 -3.06 11.77 -8.31
N ASP A 103 -4.17 12.35 -8.79
CA ASP A 103 -4.31 12.69 -10.20
C ASP A 103 -3.38 13.86 -10.53
N ILE A 104 -2.31 13.57 -11.28
CA ILE A 104 -1.27 14.56 -11.61
C ILE A 104 -1.81 15.64 -12.54
N ASP A 105 -2.81 15.34 -13.36
CA ASP A 105 -3.37 16.28 -14.34
C ASP A 105 -4.20 17.36 -13.64
N LEU A 106 -4.68 17.09 -12.44
CA LEU A 106 -5.39 18.06 -11.59
C LEU A 106 -4.42 18.92 -10.75
N LEU A 107 -3.14 18.58 -10.68
CA LEU A 107 -2.19 19.31 -9.85
C LEU A 107 -1.55 20.48 -10.59
N THR A 108 -1.49 21.62 -9.92
CA THR A 108 -0.80 22.83 -10.39
C THR A 108 0.07 23.41 -9.27
N GLY A 109 1.10 24.19 -9.64
CA GLY A 109 1.93 24.93 -8.69
C GLY A 109 2.64 24.04 -7.65
N ILE A 110 2.62 24.44 -6.40
CA ILE A 110 3.34 23.82 -5.28
C ILE A 110 2.95 22.33 -5.09
N PRO A 111 1.69 21.92 -5.07
CA PRO A 111 1.33 20.50 -4.94
C PRO A 111 1.96 19.60 -6.00
N LYS A 112 2.11 20.08 -7.24
CA LYS A 112 2.78 19.32 -8.31
C LYS A 112 4.28 19.19 -8.08
N LEU A 113 4.92 20.23 -7.57
CA LEU A 113 6.35 20.20 -7.22
C LEU A 113 6.60 19.22 -6.05
N ILE A 114 5.75 19.25 -5.01
CA ILE A 114 5.82 18.31 -3.89
C ILE A 114 5.67 16.88 -4.38
N GLU A 115 4.67 16.61 -5.25
CA GLU A 115 4.46 15.27 -5.83
C GLU A 115 5.72 14.77 -6.52
N ASN A 116 6.29 15.57 -7.42
CA ASN A 116 7.49 15.19 -8.18
C ASN A 116 8.69 14.93 -7.27
N ALA A 117 8.91 15.80 -6.26
CA ALA A 117 10.04 15.68 -5.35
C ALA A 117 9.90 14.43 -4.44
N VAL A 118 8.79 14.31 -3.71
CA VAL A 118 8.58 13.23 -2.74
C VAL A 118 8.51 11.87 -3.45
N TYR A 119 7.75 11.77 -4.55
CA TYR A 119 7.64 10.54 -5.33
C TYR A 119 8.99 10.11 -5.91
N GLY A 120 9.75 11.05 -6.48
CA GLY A 120 11.08 10.78 -7.01
C GLY A 120 12.05 10.24 -5.97
N VAL A 121 12.11 10.88 -4.81
CA VAL A 121 13.00 10.42 -3.71
C VAL A 121 12.57 9.07 -3.15
N LEU A 122 11.27 8.82 -2.99
CA LEU A 122 10.78 7.50 -2.53
C LEU A 122 11.14 6.38 -3.52
N GLN A 123 11.14 6.65 -4.83
CA GLN A 123 11.63 5.69 -5.83
C GLN A 123 13.14 5.41 -5.66
N GLU A 124 13.96 6.44 -5.40
CA GLU A 124 15.38 6.25 -5.12
C GLU A 124 15.62 5.49 -3.81
N TYR A 125 14.81 5.73 -2.78
CA TYR A 125 14.85 4.97 -1.53
C TYR A 125 14.53 3.49 -1.75
N ALA A 126 13.59 3.17 -2.65
CA ALA A 126 13.31 1.80 -3.05
C ALA A 126 14.51 1.19 -3.80
N ARG A 127 15.10 1.90 -4.76
CA ARG A 127 16.25 1.44 -5.54
C ARG A 127 17.51 1.23 -4.68
N SER A 128 17.75 2.11 -3.71
CA SER A 128 18.90 2.03 -2.79
C SER A 128 18.73 1.03 -1.66
N SER A 129 17.64 0.28 -1.63
CA SER A 129 17.34 -0.72 -0.60
C SER A 129 17.02 -0.16 0.79
N LEU A 130 16.79 1.14 0.94
CA LEU A 130 16.31 1.72 2.18
C LEU A 130 14.88 1.23 2.51
N LEU A 131 14.07 1.03 1.47
CA LEU A 131 12.74 0.46 1.60
C LEU A 131 12.75 -1.02 1.23
N LYS A 132 12.03 -1.84 1.98
CA LYS A 132 11.75 -3.23 1.63
C LYS A 132 10.85 -3.30 0.40
N SER A 133 9.82 -2.46 0.34
CA SER A 133 8.96 -2.29 -0.82
C SER A 133 8.35 -0.88 -0.88
N PHE A 134 8.04 -0.45 -2.09
CA PHE A 134 7.35 0.78 -2.41
C PHE A 134 6.14 0.44 -3.28
N THR A 135 4.97 0.35 -2.66
CA THR A 135 3.71 0.00 -3.31
C THR A 135 2.94 1.26 -3.65
N ILE A 136 2.53 1.38 -4.90
CA ILE A 136 1.86 2.55 -5.45
C ILE A 136 0.37 2.24 -5.67
N PHE A 137 -0.49 3.14 -5.19
CA PHE A 137 -1.91 3.21 -5.50
C PHE A 137 -2.18 4.50 -6.26
N SER A 138 -2.90 4.44 -7.36
CA SER A 138 -3.37 5.61 -8.11
C SER A 138 -4.82 5.91 -7.73
N ASN A 139 -5.12 7.14 -7.32
CA ASN A 139 -6.50 7.55 -7.07
C ASN A 139 -7.39 7.35 -8.28
N ILE A 140 -6.89 7.62 -9.50
CA ILE A 140 -7.62 7.44 -10.75
C ILE A 140 -8.00 5.97 -10.95
N GLU A 141 -7.04 5.05 -10.77
CA GLU A 141 -7.28 3.63 -11.02
C GLU A 141 -8.14 3.00 -9.91
N LEU A 142 -7.99 3.46 -8.67
CA LEU A 142 -8.89 3.09 -7.58
C LEU A 142 -10.33 3.54 -7.87
N GLU A 143 -10.53 4.76 -8.32
CA GLU A 143 -11.86 5.29 -8.68
C GLU A 143 -12.49 4.48 -9.81
N LYS A 144 -11.77 4.19 -10.89
CA LYS A 144 -12.23 3.32 -11.98
C LYS A 144 -12.59 1.91 -11.52
N SER A 145 -11.93 1.42 -10.48
CA SER A 145 -12.16 0.09 -9.93
C SER A 145 -13.41 0.02 -9.06
N LEU A 146 -13.78 1.13 -8.43
CA LEU A 146 -14.92 1.27 -7.55
C LEU A 146 -16.10 1.85 -8.34
N SER A 147 -17.06 1.01 -8.75
CA SER A 147 -18.26 1.45 -9.46
C SER A 147 -19.21 2.25 -8.55
N ASN A 148 -19.77 3.34 -9.05
CA ASN A 148 -20.85 4.12 -8.42
C ASN A 148 -20.51 4.72 -7.04
N ILE A 149 -19.35 5.37 -6.91
CA ILE A 149 -18.99 6.08 -5.69
C ILE A 149 -19.81 7.39 -5.58
N SER A 150 -20.51 7.57 -4.48
CA SER A 150 -21.11 8.88 -4.18
C SER A 150 -20.02 9.86 -3.74
N ILE A 151 -20.15 11.13 -4.14
CA ILE A 151 -19.21 12.21 -3.77
C ILE A 151 -19.02 12.27 -2.24
N LYS A 152 -20.09 12.09 -1.47
CA LYS A 152 -20.04 12.14 -0.01
C LYS A 152 -19.14 11.06 0.61
N ASN A 153 -19.08 9.88 0.02
CA ASN A 153 -18.36 8.71 0.55
C ASN A 153 -17.06 8.43 -0.21
N TYR A 154 -16.68 9.31 -1.14
CA TYR A 154 -15.55 9.10 -2.05
C TYR A 154 -14.27 8.68 -1.33
N PHE A 155 -13.77 9.53 -0.45
CA PHE A 155 -12.52 9.26 0.28
C PHE A 155 -12.62 8.06 1.22
N ASP A 156 -13.78 7.84 1.84
CA ASP A 156 -13.95 6.70 2.72
C ASP A 156 -13.90 5.37 1.96
N MET A 157 -14.50 5.31 0.77
CA MET A 157 -14.47 4.12 -0.10
C MET A 157 -13.06 3.86 -0.67
N ILE A 158 -12.35 4.89 -1.11
CA ILE A 158 -10.94 4.78 -1.55
C ILE A 158 -10.07 4.24 -0.39
N ASN A 159 -10.17 4.86 0.79
CA ASN A 159 -9.42 4.45 1.97
C ASN A 159 -9.77 3.01 2.39
N GLN A 160 -11.05 2.61 2.26
CA GLN A 160 -11.49 1.25 2.54
C GLN A 160 -10.90 0.24 1.55
N ALA A 161 -10.84 0.58 0.26
CA ALA A 161 -10.26 -0.30 -0.76
C ALA A 161 -8.75 -0.50 -0.51
N ILE A 162 -8.01 0.57 -0.19
CA ILE A 162 -6.59 0.50 0.15
C ILE A 162 -6.38 -0.36 1.39
N PHE A 163 -7.11 -0.06 2.48
CA PHE A 163 -7.05 -0.83 3.72
C PHE A 163 -7.30 -2.33 3.47
N SER A 164 -8.42 -2.68 2.82
CA SER A 164 -8.79 -4.07 2.57
C SER A 164 -7.73 -4.80 1.77
N SER A 165 -7.21 -4.17 0.72
CA SER A 165 -6.18 -4.78 -0.13
C SER A 165 -4.89 -5.07 0.64
N VAL A 166 -4.41 -4.11 1.43
CA VAL A 166 -3.19 -4.28 2.24
C VAL A 166 -3.42 -5.28 3.36
N HIS A 167 -4.59 -5.23 4.02
CA HIS A 167 -4.93 -6.15 5.10
C HIS A 167 -4.98 -7.60 4.63
N TYR A 168 -5.63 -7.88 3.49
CA TYR A 168 -5.67 -9.23 2.92
C TYR A 168 -4.29 -9.74 2.52
N ILE A 169 -3.46 -8.92 1.88
CA ILE A 169 -2.08 -9.32 1.56
C ILE A 169 -1.29 -9.62 2.83
N ASN A 170 -1.44 -8.80 3.88
CA ASN A 170 -0.80 -9.09 5.17
C ASN A 170 -1.28 -10.40 5.77
N PHE A 171 -2.57 -10.70 5.69
CA PHE A 171 -3.13 -11.97 6.14
C PHE A 171 -2.50 -13.15 5.38
N PHE A 172 -2.50 -13.10 4.06
CA PHE A 172 -1.99 -14.19 3.21
C PHE A 172 -0.46 -14.41 3.33
N LYS A 173 0.29 -13.41 3.75
CA LYS A 173 1.73 -13.59 4.06
C LYS A 173 2.00 -14.59 5.19
N TYR A 174 1.02 -14.82 6.07
CA TYR A 174 1.15 -15.67 7.25
C TYR A 174 0.22 -16.90 7.23
N ALA A 175 -0.66 -17.00 6.26
CA ALA A 175 -1.55 -18.13 6.07
C ALA A 175 -1.04 -19.02 4.94
N GLU A 176 -1.04 -20.34 5.13
CA GLU A 176 -0.69 -21.28 4.08
C GLU A 176 -1.89 -21.49 3.14
N PRO A 177 -1.69 -21.55 1.80
CA PRO A 177 -2.75 -21.83 0.86
C PRO A 177 -3.10 -23.32 0.86
N GLU A 178 -4.38 -23.64 0.60
CA GLU A 178 -4.84 -25.02 0.37
C GLU A 178 -4.27 -25.59 -0.94
N ILE A 179 -4.13 -24.74 -1.96
CA ILE A 179 -3.64 -25.11 -3.29
C ILE A 179 -2.69 -24.03 -3.79
N GLY A 180 -1.61 -24.46 -4.43
CA GLY A 180 -0.62 -23.58 -5.03
C GLY A 180 0.47 -23.14 -4.05
N GLN A 181 1.28 -22.21 -4.49
CA GLN A 181 2.36 -21.62 -3.68
C GLN A 181 2.68 -20.23 -4.20
N ILE A 182 2.75 -19.27 -3.30
CA ILE A 182 3.21 -17.92 -3.63
C ILE A 182 4.74 -17.90 -3.64
N SER A 183 5.30 -17.40 -4.75
CA SER A 183 6.74 -17.16 -4.84
C SER A 183 7.15 -15.99 -3.94
N LYS A 184 8.37 -16.06 -3.41
CA LYS A 184 8.95 -14.90 -2.71
C LYS A 184 9.56 -13.99 -3.77
N PRO A 185 9.12 -12.72 -3.87
CA PRO A 185 9.73 -11.75 -4.77
C PRO A 185 11.24 -11.60 -4.50
N LEU A 186 12.00 -11.40 -5.56
CA LEU A 186 13.40 -11.05 -5.41
C LEU A 186 13.52 -9.71 -4.68
N GLU A 187 14.49 -9.59 -3.79
CA GLU A 187 14.71 -8.37 -2.99
C GLU A 187 14.96 -7.11 -3.82
N ILE A 188 15.38 -7.27 -5.08
CA ILE A 188 15.55 -6.14 -6.01
C ILE A 188 14.22 -5.62 -6.58
N ASN A 189 13.14 -6.42 -6.51
CA ASN A 189 11.81 -6.07 -7.02
C ASN A 189 11.03 -5.29 -5.96
N ARG A 190 11.45 -4.05 -5.70
CA ARG A 190 10.92 -3.25 -4.58
C ARG A 190 9.76 -2.36 -4.96
N ILE A 191 9.63 -1.97 -6.23
CA ILE A 191 8.50 -1.16 -6.71
C ILE A 191 7.36 -2.12 -7.03
N CYS A 192 6.23 -1.93 -6.35
CA CYS A 192 5.10 -2.85 -6.36
C CYS A 192 3.79 -2.12 -6.70
N SER A 193 2.83 -2.88 -7.15
CA SER A 193 1.45 -2.49 -7.29
C SER A 193 0.54 -3.58 -6.74
N ILE A 194 -0.68 -3.23 -6.41
CA ILE A 194 -1.74 -4.16 -6.00
C ILE A 194 -2.90 -3.99 -6.98
N GLY A 195 -3.65 -5.05 -7.19
CA GLY A 195 -4.87 -5.03 -7.99
C GLY A 195 -5.90 -5.99 -7.43
N ALA A 196 -7.06 -6.01 -8.06
CA ALA A 196 -8.15 -6.92 -7.78
C ALA A 196 -8.41 -7.82 -8.99
N LEU A 197 -8.64 -9.12 -8.73
CA LEU A 197 -9.05 -10.09 -9.72
C LEU A 197 -10.54 -10.40 -9.54
N ASP A 198 -11.35 -10.15 -10.56
CA ASP A 198 -12.71 -10.66 -10.61
C ASP A 198 -12.70 -12.11 -11.11
N ILE A 199 -12.90 -13.05 -10.21
CA ILE A 199 -12.89 -14.48 -10.53
C ILE A 199 -14.08 -14.95 -11.38
N LYS A 200 -15.12 -14.14 -11.59
CA LYS A 200 -16.26 -14.49 -12.44
C LYS A 200 -15.91 -14.40 -13.92
N ASN A 201 -15.24 -13.33 -14.30
CA ASN A 201 -14.87 -13.05 -15.69
C ASN A 201 -13.36 -13.07 -15.92
N MET A 202 -12.56 -13.35 -14.87
CA MET A 202 -11.09 -13.38 -14.89
C MET A 202 -10.45 -12.06 -15.31
N SER A 203 -11.14 -10.93 -15.06
CA SER A 203 -10.61 -9.60 -15.36
C SER A 203 -9.79 -9.04 -14.20
N GLU A 204 -8.71 -8.39 -14.54
CA GLU A 204 -7.81 -7.73 -13.59
C GLU A 204 -8.02 -6.23 -13.61
N LYS A 205 -7.96 -5.61 -12.44
CA LYS A 205 -7.95 -4.17 -12.27
C LYS A 205 -6.76 -3.82 -11.39
N TRP A 206 -5.74 -3.20 -11.98
CA TRP A 206 -4.55 -2.77 -11.25
C TRP A 206 -4.77 -1.38 -10.68
N PHE A 207 -4.43 -1.17 -9.42
CA PHE A 207 -4.54 0.14 -8.76
C PHE A 207 -3.38 1.08 -9.12
N PHE A 208 -2.39 0.55 -9.80
CA PHE A 208 -1.34 1.28 -10.52
C PHE A 208 -0.72 0.32 -11.53
N GLU A 209 -0.66 0.69 -12.78
CA GLU A 209 -0.05 -0.14 -13.82
C GLU A 209 1.47 -0.02 -13.81
N LEU A 210 2.15 -1.16 -13.85
CA LEU A 210 3.60 -1.27 -14.00
C LEU A 210 3.90 -1.69 -15.44
N ASP A 211 4.76 -0.96 -16.14
CA ASP A 211 5.10 -1.20 -17.56
C ASP A 211 5.68 -2.61 -17.79
N SER A 212 6.45 -3.11 -16.85
CA SER A 212 7.13 -4.40 -16.99
C SER A 212 7.20 -5.15 -15.66
N PRO A 213 6.07 -5.70 -15.17
CA PRO A 213 6.07 -6.47 -13.93
C PRO A 213 6.94 -7.72 -14.10
N ARG A 214 7.86 -7.93 -13.16
CA ARG A 214 8.73 -9.12 -13.16
C ARG A 214 8.11 -10.30 -12.44
N GLU A 215 7.25 -10.02 -11.49
CA GLU A 215 6.59 -11.05 -10.70
C GLU A 215 5.14 -10.64 -10.41
N THR A 216 4.23 -11.58 -10.63
CA THR A 216 2.81 -11.41 -10.33
C THR A 216 2.37 -12.55 -9.42
N CYS A 217 1.81 -12.21 -8.28
CA CYS A 217 1.32 -13.15 -7.29
C CYS A 217 -0.20 -13.02 -7.14
N TYR A 218 -0.93 -14.10 -7.32
CA TYR A 218 -2.39 -14.14 -7.17
C TYR A 218 -2.76 -14.78 -5.84
N TYR A 219 -3.38 -13.99 -4.98
CA TYR A 219 -3.94 -14.42 -3.70
C TYR A 219 -5.45 -14.58 -3.88
N ILE A 220 -5.93 -15.81 -3.88
CA ILE A 220 -7.31 -16.14 -4.24
C ILE A 220 -8.01 -16.72 -3.02
N CYS A 221 -9.07 -16.07 -2.58
CA CYS A 221 -9.87 -16.49 -1.45
C CYS A 221 -11.23 -16.98 -1.94
N ILE A 222 -11.57 -18.23 -1.63
CA ILE A 222 -12.78 -18.88 -2.14
C ILE A 222 -13.51 -19.54 -0.96
N ASN A 223 -14.82 -19.31 -0.91
CA ASN A 223 -15.67 -19.98 0.07
C ASN A 223 -15.61 -21.51 -0.12
N LYS A 224 -15.56 -22.25 0.99
CA LYS A 224 -15.50 -23.71 1.03
C LYS A 224 -16.55 -24.39 0.13
N ASP A 225 -17.79 -23.99 0.23
CA ASP A 225 -18.88 -24.54 -0.57
C ASP A 225 -18.65 -24.40 -2.06
N ARG A 226 -18.00 -23.33 -2.50
CA ARG A 226 -17.66 -23.12 -3.92
C ARG A 226 -16.48 -23.97 -4.35
N LEU A 227 -15.47 -24.14 -3.47
CA LEU A 227 -14.33 -25.03 -3.74
C LEU A 227 -14.79 -26.48 -3.96
N GLU A 228 -15.76 -26.93 -3.17
CA GLU A 228 -16.30 -28.30 -3.26
C GLU A 228 -17.26 -28.51 -4.46
N LYS A 229 -18.08 -27.50 -4.79
CA LYS A 229 -19.18 -27.62 -5.77
C LYS A 229 -18.83 -27.15 -7.17
N GLU A 230 -17.94 -26.17 -7.33
CA GLU A 230 -17.58 -25.61 -8.65
C GLU A 230 -16.45 -26.42 -9.32
N SER A 231 -16.81 -27.58 -9.90
CA SER A 231 -15.88 -28.39 -10.69
C SER A 231 -15.43 -27.61 -11.93
N GLY A 232 -14.23 -27.15 -12.00
CA GLY A 232 -13.68 -26.42 -13.15
C GLY A 232 -13.25 -24.99 -12.84
N LEU A 233 -13.55 -24.46 -11.65
CA LEU A 233 -13.05 -23.15 -11.24
C LEU A 233 -11.51 -23.13 -11.18
N HIS A 234 -10.90 -24.17 -10.59
CA HIS A 234 -9.45 -24.33 -10.57
C HIS A 234 -8.87 -24.38 -11.99
N LYS A 235 -9.49 -25.13 -12.91
CA LYS A 235 -9.05 -25.20 -14.31
C LYS A 235 -9.11 -23.81 -14.97
N LYS A 236 -10.19 -23.05 -14.80
CA LYS A 236 -10.32 -21.69 -15.35
C LYS A 236 -9.21 -20.76 -14.82
N LEU A 237 -8.93 -20.82 -13.52
CA LEU A 237 -7.85 -20.06 -12.91
C LEU A 237 -6.48 -20.45 -13.49
N VAL A 238 -6.20 -21.74 -13.59
CA VAL A 238 -4.94 -22.24 -14.17
C VAL A 238 -4.81 -21.83 -15.64
N ASP A 239 -5.88 -21.92 -16.43
CA ASP A 239 -5.88 -21.55 -17.84
C ASP A 239 -5.63 -20.03 -18.00
N MET A 240 -6.30 -19.17 -17.21
CA MET A 240 -5.99 -17.74 -17.15
C MET A 240 -4.52 -17.46 -16.80
N LEU A 241 -4.00 -18.17 -15.80
CA LEU A 241 -2.60 -18.01 -15.38
C LEU A 241 -1.61 -18.48 -16.45
N LYS A 242 -1.96 -19.48 -17.28
CA LYS A 242 -1.13 -19.95 -18.41
C LYS A 242 -1.03 -18.92 -19.53
N GLU A 243 -2.06 -18.11 -19.73
CA GLU A 243 -2.06 -17.04 -20.74
C GLU A 243 -1.14 -15.86 -20.35
N LYS A 244 -0.77 -15.74 -19.07
CA LYS A 244 0.10 -14.66 -18.63
C LYS A 244 1.52 -14.85 -19.17
N PRO A 245 2.16 -13.76 -19.64
CA PRO A 245 3.53 -13.80 -20.14
C PRO A 245 4.50 -14.36 -19.09
N ARG A 246 5.20 -15.43 -19.43
CA ARG A 246 6.23 -16.04 -18.59
C ARG A 246 7.53 -16.17 -19.37
N ASN A 247 8.63 -15.82 -18.74
CA ASN A 247 9.98 -16.05 -19.27
C ASN A 247 10.98 -16.06 -18.08
N ALA A 248 12.27 -16.09 -18.36
CA ALA A 248 13.31 -16.06 -17.33
C ALA A 248 13.23 -14.82 -16.39
N PHE A 249 12.56 -13.75 -16.84
CA PHE A 249 12.43 -12.49 -16.12
C PHE A 249 11.01 -12.19 -15.61
N ARG A 250 10.01 -13.00 -15.99
CA ARG A 250 8.60 -12.83 -15.58
C ARG A 250 8.09 -14.11 -14.95
N LYS A 251 7.81 -14.03 -13.66
CA LYS A 251 7.28 -15.12 -12.86
C LYS A 251 5.81 -14.88 -12.53
N VAL A 252 5.03 -15.95 -12.49
CA VAL A 252 3.64 -15.93 -12.04
C VAL A 252 3.45 -17.03 -11.02
N SER A 253 2.91 -16.69 -9.87
CA SER A 253 2.55 -17.64 -8.81
C SER A 253 1.14 -17.39 -8.29
N TYR A 254 0.54 -18.40 -7.69
CA TYR A 254 -0.78 -18.28 -7.09
C TYR A 254 -0.92 -19.16 -5.86
N GLY A 255 -1.82 -18.75 -4.98
CA GLY A 255 -2.30 -19.55 -3.87
C GLY A 255 -3.81 -19.38 -3.71
N ILE A 256 -4.49 -20.44 -3.33
CA ILE A 256 -5.91 -20.46 -3.04
C ILE A 256 -6.11 -20.78 -1.57
N TRP A 257 -6.87 -19.95 -0.88
CA TRP A 257 -7.26 -20.11 0.51
C TRP A 257 -8.75 -20.33 0.63
N GLU A 258 -9.12 -21.15 1.57
CA GLU A 258 -10.51 -21.38 1.96
C GLU A 258 -10.96 -20.29 2.97
N THR A 259 -12.23 -19.80 2.82
CA THR A 259 -12.88 -18.86 3.75
C THR A 259 -14.26 -19.33 4.17
#